data_63e95b1256a8188f03c42ead2914a43d
#
_entry.id   63e95b1256a8188f03c42ead2914a43d
#
_cell.length_a   1.000
_cell.length_b   1.000
_cell.length_c   1.000
_cell.angle_alpha   90.00
_cell.angle_beta   90.00
_cell.angle_gamma   90.00
#
_symmetry.space_group_name_H-M   'P 1'
#
loop_
_entity.id
_entity.type
_entity.pdbx_description
1 polymer ?
#
loop_
_entity_poly.entity_id
_entity_poly.type
_entity_poly.pdbx_seq_one_letter_code
_entity_poly.pdbx_strand_id
1 'polypeptide(L)'
;MSELSQLSPQPLWDIFAKICSIPHPSYHEEQLAEHIMGWAKEKGLHAERDQVGNILIRKPATAGMENRKPVVLQAHLDMVPQKNNDTVHDFTKDPIQPYIDGEWVKARGTTLGADNGIGMASALAVLADDSVEHGPLEVLLTMTEEAGMDGAFGLQANWLQADILINTDSEEEGEIYMGCAGGIDFISTLPLSREAIPAGFETFKLTLKGLKGGHSGGDIHLGLGNANKLLARFLAGHAAELDLRLVDFNGGTLRNAIPREAFATVAVPASKADELKNLSSVYLEILKNELSAKDKNLTVVLESVTTDKAALTAQSRDTFVQLLNATPNGVIRNSDVAKGVVETSLNVGVVTMGDDSAEIICLIRSLIDSGKEYVVSMLESLGTLAGAKTSAKGSYPGWQPDASSPVMALVRETYQRLFNSTPNIQVIHAGLECGLFKKPYPDMDMVSIGPTITGPHSPDEQVHIESVGHYWTLLTELLKAIPVK
;
A
#
# COMPACT_ATOMS: atom_id res chain seq x y z
N MET A 1 30.84 -8.54 -16.30
CA MET A 1 30.57 -7.58 -15.20
C MET A 1 29.35 -6.76 -15.62
N SER A 2 28.42 -6.53 -14.68
CA SER A 2 27.27 -5.65 -14.95
C SER A 2 27.76 -4.21 -15.18
N GLU A 3 27.06 -3.43 -16.02
CA GLU A 3 27.37 -1.99 -16.14
C GLU A 3 27.18 -1.23 -14.81
N LEU A 4 26.39 -1.78 -13.88
CA LEU A 4 26.21 -1.19 -12.54
C LEU A 4 27.49 -1.22 -11.70
N SER A 5 28.46 -2.08 -11.99
CA SER A 5 29.75 -2.17 -11.28
C SER A 5 30.62 -0.91 -11.40
N GLN A 6 30.29 0.01 -12.31
CA GLN A 6 30.97 1.31 -12.41
C GLN A 6 30.38 2.39 -11.49
N LEU A 7 29.22 2.12 -10.86
CA LEU A 7 28.55 3.06 -9.97
C LEU A 7 29.13 3.02 -8.55
N SER A 8 28.95 4.10 -7.79
CA SER A 8 29.40 4.20 -6.41
C SER A 8 28.19 4.31 -5.46
N PRO A 9 28.21 3.59 -4.31
CA PRO A 9 29.25 2.66 -3.83
C PRO A 9 29.23 1.34 -4.58
N GLN A 10 30.34 0.94 -5.14
CA GLN A 10 30.44 -0.27 -5.99
C GLN A 10 29.95 -1.55 -5.30
N PRO A 11 30.31 -1.85 -4.01
CA PRO A 11 29.86 -3.09 -3.37
C PRO A 11 28.34 -3.23 -3.30
N LEU A 12 27.61 -2.13 -3.06
CA LEU A 12 26.15 -2.12 -3.05
C LEU A 12 25.59 -2.43 -4.45
N TRP A 13 26.11 -1.75 -5.47
CA TRP A 13 25.64 -1.95 -6.85
C TRP A 13 25.96 -3.33 -7.41
N ASP A 14 27.10 -3.91 -7.03
CA ASP A 14 27.47 -5.28 -7.41
C ASP A 14 26.50 -6.30 -6.78
N ILE A 15 26.13 -6.11 -5.51
CA ILE A 15 25.15 -6.95 -4.83
C ILE A 15 23.75 -6.75 -5.44
N PHE A 16 23.36 -5.52 -5.72
CA PHE A 16 22.07 -5.24 -6.38
C PHE A 16 22.00 -5.89 -7.78
N ALA A 17 23.04 -5.79 -8.58
CA ALA A 17 23.12 -6.48 -9.87
C ALA A 17 23.00 -8.00 -9.73
N LYS A 18 23.56 -8.56 -8.66
CA LYS A 18 23.42 -9.99 -8.34
C LYS A 18 21.99 -10.34 -7.94
N ILE A 19 21.34 -9.53 -7.12
CA ILE A 19 19.93 -9.70 -6.75
C ILE A 19 19.06 -9.70 -8.01
N CYS A 20 19.21 -8.71 -8.90
CA CYS A 20 18.49 -8.65 -10.18
C CYS A 20 18.66 -9.90 -11.04
N SER A 21 19.81 -10.58 -10.93
CA SER A 21 20.10 -11.80 -11.71
C SER A 21 19.36 -13.05 -11.23
N ILE A 22 18.71 -12.98 -10.05
CA ILE A 22 18.02 -14.10 -9.42
C ILE A 22 16.52 -13.78 -9.36
N PRO A 23 15.64 -14.57 -10.00
CA PRO A 23 14.20 -14.40 -9.89
C PRO A 23 13.71 -14.45 -8.44
N HIS A 24 12.93 -13.43 -8.02
CA HIS A 24 12.43 -13.33 -6.65
C HIS A 24 11.09 -12.56 -6.53
N PRO A 25 10.10 -12.81 -7.42
CA PRO A 25 8.80 -12.19 -7.24
C PRO A 25 8.13 -12.73 -5.97
N SER A 26 7.15 -12.02 -5.41
CA SER A 26 6.38 -12.45 -4.24
C SER A 26 5.92 -13.91 -4.36
N TYR A 27 6.05 -14.68 -3.29
CA TYR A 27 5.82 -16.13 -3.20
C TYR A 27 6.86 -17.02 -3.95
N HIS A 28 7.88 -16.45 -4.56
CA HIS A 28 8.93 -17.18 -5.29
C HIS A 28 10.35 -16.71 -4.92
N GLU A 29 10.56 -16.31 -3.68
CA GLU A 29 11.81 -15.73 -3.16
C GLU A 29 12.88 -16.78 -2.84
N GLU A 30 12.53 -18.08 -2.89
CA GLU A 30 13.38 -19.15 -2.36
C GLU A 30 14.78 -19.21 -2.99
N GLN A 31 14.90 -18.98 -4.31
CA GLN A 31 16.21 -18.97 -4.97
C GLN A 31 17.12 -17.85 -4.43
N LEU A 32 16.56 -16.67 -4.20
CA LEU A 32 17.29 -15.54 -3.64
C LEU A 32 17.64 -15.82 -2.17
N ALA A 33 16.71 -16.37 -1.39
CA ALA A 33 16.93 -16.74 0.00
C ALA A 33 18.07 -17.75 0.15
N GLU A 34 18.07 -18.82 -0.66
CA GLU A 34 19.16 -19.82 -0.67
C GLU A 34 20.50 -19.20 -1.07
N HIS A 35 20.50 -18.29 -2.07
CA HIS A 35 21.71 -17.58 -2.46
C HIS A 35 22.28 -16.75 -1.30
N ILE A 36 21.44 -15.99 -0.61
CA ILE A 36 21.86 -15.15 0.52
C ILE A 36 22.38 -16.00 1.70
N MET A 37 21.71 -17.11 2.01
CA MET A 37 22.18 -18.04 3.05
C MET A 37 23.55 -18.63 2.71
N GLY A 38 23.77 -19.03 1.44
CA GLY A 38 25.06 -19.49 0.94
C GLY A 38 26.14 -18.41 1.01
N TRP A 39 25.80 -17.21 0.57
CA TRP A 39 26.68 -16.04 0.62
C TRP A 39 27.10 -15.69 2.05
N ALA A 40 26.17 -15.68 3.00
CA ALA A 40 26.48 -15.42 4.40
C ALA A 40 27.44 -16.46 4.97
N LYS A 41 27.23 -17.74 4.64
CA LYS A 41 28.12 -18.84 5.05
C LYS A 41 29.54 -18.67 4.48
N GLU A 42 29.65 -18.30 3.18
CA GLU A 42 30.95 -18.04 2.55
C GLU A 42 31.70 -16.87 3.20
N LYS A 43 30.95 -15.88 3.70
CA LYS A 43 31.49 -14.74 4.46
C LYS A 43 31.81 -15.07 5.94
N GLY A 44 31.50 -16.28 6.40
CA GLY A 44 31.69 -16.67 7.80
C GLY A 44 30.72 -16.02 8.77
N LEU A 45 29.59 -15.50 8.27
CA LEU A 45 28.55 -14.88 9.07
C LEU A 45 27.54 -15.91 9.58
N HIS A 46 27.00 -15.68 10.78
CA HIS A 46 25.92 -16.49 11.31
C HIS A 46 24.60 -16.09 10.63
N ALA A 47 23.96 -17.01 9.95
CA ALA A 47 22.68 -16.81 9.28
C ALA A 47 21.72 -17.94 9.62
N GLU A 48 20.48 -17.60 9.86
CA GLU A 48 19.39 -18.55 10.15
C GLU A 48 18.08 -18.11 9.49
N ARG A 49 17.15 -19.05 9.34
CA ARG A 49 15.80 -18.78 8.83
C ARG A 49 14.78 -19.14 9.90
N ASP A 50 13.71 -18.37 9.97
CA ASP A 50 12.56 -18.68 10.79
C ASP A 50 11.56 -19.63 10.08
N GLN A 51 10.43 -19.91 10.73
CA GLN A 51 9.42 -20.86 10.23
C GLN A 51 8.69 -20.36 8.98
N VAL A 52 8.63 -19.04 8.75
CA VAL A 52 7.97 -18.44 7.57
C VAL A 52 8.96 -18.12 6.45
N GLY A 53 10.26 -18.35 6.70
CA GLY A 53 11.31 -18.23 5.71
C GLY A 53 12.10 -16.91 5.77
N ASN A 54 11.81 -16.01 6.70
CA ASN A 54 12.65 -14.83 6.93
C ASN A 54 14.09 -15.21 7.20
N ILE A 55 15.03 -14.36 6.80
CA ILE A 55 16.44 -14.55 7.02
C ILE A 55 16.94 -13.57 8.08
N LEU A 56 17.68 -14.05 9.04
CA LEU A 56 18.40 -13.24 10.02
C LEU A 56 19.90 -13.53 9.94
N ILE A 57 20.69 -12.48 9.68
CA ILE A 57 22.14 -12.56 9.61
C ILE A 57 22.72 -11.69 10.73
N ARG A 58 23.71 -12.19 11.46
CA ARG A 58 24.36 -11.47 12.56
C ARG A 58 25.84 -11.23 12.26
N LYS A 59 26.31 -10.01 12.55
CA LYS A 59 27.71 -9.63 12.49
C LYS A 59 28.11 -9.03 13.84
N PRO A 60 29.22 -9.50 14.46
CA PRO A 60 29.78 -8.87 15.68
C PRO A 60 30.13 -7.41 15.44
N ALA A 61 30.15 -6.60 16.50
CA ALA A 61 30.58 -5.22 16.43
C ALA A 61 32.01 -5.09 15.89
N THR A 62 32.29 -4.00 15.20
CA THR A 62 33.67 -3.64 14.86
C THR A 62 34.45 -3.25 16.12
N ALA A 63 35.78 -3.36 16.06
CA ALA A 63 36.65 -3.11 17.20
C ALA A 63 36.42 -1.74 17.84
N GLY A 64 36.15 -1.71 19.14
CA GLY A 64 35.84 -0.49 19.90
C GLY A 64 34.38 -0.06 19.89
N MET A 65 33.49 -0.83 19.21
CA MET A 65 32.04 -0.53 19.11
C MET A 65 31.17 -1.56 19.87
N GLU A 66 31.80 -2.46 20.67
CA GLU A 66 31.13 -3.59 21.31
C GLU A 66 30.07 -3.18 22.34
N ASN A 67 30.20 -1.98 22.89
CA ASN A 67 29.30 -1.43 23.91
C ASN A 67 28.16 -0.59 23.33
N ARG A 68 28.05 -0.50 22.01
CA ARG A 68 26.95 0.22 21.33
C ARG A 68 25.66 -0.58 21.40
N LYS A 69 24.52 0.10 21.32
CA LYS A 69 23.21 -0.55 21.18
C LYS A 69 23.20 -1.42 19.91
N PRO A 70 22.65 -2.64 19.99
CA PRO A 70 22.52 -3.47 18.81
C PRO A 70 21.47 -2.88 17.85
N VAL A 71 21.75 -3.01 16.55
CA VAL A 71 20.92 -2.50 15.48
C VAL A 71 20.51 -3.64 14.56
N VAL A 72 19.28 -3.63 14.07
CA VAL A 72 18.85 -4.46 12.95
C VAL A 72 18.56 -3.58 11.74
N LEU A 73 19.18 -3.88 10.59
CA LEU A 73 18.81 -3.37 9.28
C LEU A 73 17.74 -4.29 8.70
N GLN A 74 16.65 -3.74 8.19
CA GLN A 74 15.55 -4.55 7.70
C GLN A 74 15.18 -4.16 6.27
N ALA A 75 14.98 -5.17 5.42
CA ALA A 75 14.51 -5.08 4.05
C ALA A 75 13.64 -6.30 3.74
N HIS A 76 12.89 -6.28 2.63
CA HIS A 76 12.16 -7.45 2.15
C HIS A 76 12.84 -8.13 0.96
N LEU A 77 12.57 -9.43 0.79
CA LEU A 77 13.21 -10.29 -0.21
C LEU A 77 12.53 -10.22 -1.57
N ASP A 78 11.22 -10.03 -1.59
CA ASP A 78 10.42 -10.10 -2.80
C ASP A 78 10.40 -8.78 -3.58
N MET A 79 9.90 -8.86 -4.79
CA MET A 79 9.60 -7.71 -5.65
C MET A 79 8.26 -7.89 -6.35
N VAL A 80 7.61 -6.77 -6.69
CA VAL A 80 6.38 -6.77 -7.51
C VAL A 80 6.70 -7.16 -8.96
N PRO A 81 6.06 -8.21 -9.52
CA PRO A 81 6.29 -8.66 -10.89
C PRO A 81 5.35 -7.94 -11.88
N GLN A 82 5.76 -6.79 -12.41
CA GLN A 82 4.99 -6.05 -13.42
C GLN A 82 5.77 -5.87 -14.72
N LYS A 83 5.07 -5.99 -15.84
CA LYS A 83 5.60 -5.77 -17.18
C LYS A 83 4.53 -5.21 -18.12
N ASN A 84 4.94 -4.62 -19.23
CA ASN A 84 4.03 -4.25 -20.31
C ASN A 84 3.53 -5.52 -21.04
N ASN A 85 2.36 -5.44 -21.65
CA ASN A 85 1.73 -6.60 -22.31
C ASN A 85 2.53 -7.15 -23.49
N ASP A 86 3.34 -6.32 -24.14
CA ASP A 86 4.22 -6.66 -25.26
C ASP A 86 5.59 -7.19 -24.82
N THR A 87 5.89 -7.15 -23.53
CA THR A 87 7.16 -7.66 -22.97
C THR A 87 7.06 -9.16 -22.73
N VAL A 88 7.97 -9.93 -23.33
CA VAL A 88 8.13 -11.37 -23.07
C VAL A 88 9.08 -11.55 -21.88
N HIS A 89 8.55 -11.93 -20.73
CA HIS A 89 9.33 -12.15 -19.50
C HIS A 89 8.56 -13.07 -18.54
N ASP A 90 9.23 -14.04 -17.96
CA ASP A 90 8.72 -14.92 -16.91
C ASP A 90 9.46 -14.59 -15.60
N PHE A 91 8.84 -13.85 -14.70
CA PHE A 91 9.44 -13.41 -13.43
C PHE A 91 9.90 -14.56 -12.51
N THR A 92 9.43 -15.77 -12.75
CA THR A 92 9.86 -16.94 -11.96
C THR A 92 11.12 -17.61 -12.51
N LYS A 93 11.61 -17.20 -13.70
CA LYS A 93 12.74 -17.83 -14.41
C LYS A 93 13.73 -16.86 -14.96
N ASP A 94 13.25 -15.72 -15.48
CA ASP A 94 14.10 -14.76 -16.21
C ASP A 94 14.66 -13.72 -15.24
N PRO A 95 15.94 -13.36 -15.39
CA PRO A 95 16.55 -12.29 -14.59
C PRO A 95 16.02 -10.92 -15.00
N ILE A 96 15.93 -10.01 -14.05
CA ILE A 96 15.74 -8.59 -14.34
C ILE A 96 16.99 -8.06 -15.07
N GLN A 97 16.79 -7.21 -16.07
CA GLN A 97 17.88 -6.64 -16.88
C GLN A 97 18.04 -5.15 -16.56
N PRO A 98 18.79 -4.79 -15.49
CA PRO A 98 19.02 -3.41 -15.14
C PRO A 98 19.98 -2.75 -16.13
N TYR A 99 19.78 -1.47 -16.39
CA TYR A 99 20.66 -0.63 -17.22
C TYR A 99 20.68 0.81 -16.71
N ILE A 100 21.75 1.54 -17.06
CA ILE A 100 21.91 2.94 -16.71
C ILE A 100 21.25 3.81 -17.80
N ASP A 101 20.41 4.75 -17.37
CA ASP A 101 19.79 5.77 -18.23
C ASP A 101 19.97 7.16 -17.60
N GLY A 102 21.05 7.83 -17.96
CA GLY A 102 21.41 9.12 -17.38
C GLY A 102 21.69 9.02 -15.88
N GLU A 103 20.90 9.68 -15.07
CA GLU A 103 21.02 9.71 -13.60
C GLU A 103 20.26 8.56 -12.91
N TRP A 104 19.66 7.66 -13.68
CA TRP A 104 18.79 6.60 -13.21
C TRP A 104 19.28 5.21 -13.59
N VAL A 105 18.96 4.24 -12.76
CA VAL A 105 18.98 2.82 -13.11
C VAL A 105 17.54 2.37 -13.34
N LYS A 106 17.30 1.69 -14.45
CA LYS A 106 15.99 1.17 -14.90
C LYS A 106 16.10 -0.31 -15.26
N ALA A 107 14.97 -0.97 -15.51
CA ALA A 107 14.92 -2.31 -16.07
C ALA A 107 14.28 -2.32 -17.46
N ARG A 108 14.65 -3.32 -18.29
CA ARG A 108 14.15 -3.45 -19.66
C ARG A 108 12.76 -4.09 -19.69
N GLY A 109 11.72 -3.24 -19.73
CA GLY A 109 10.33 -3.64 -19.92
C GLY A 109 9.65 -4.31 -18.72
N THR A 110 10.30 -4.33 -17.56
CA THR A 110 9.79 -4.90 -16.32
C THR A 110 9.98 -3.92 -15.15
N THR A 111 9.35 -4.19 -14.00
CA THR A 111 9.78 -3.63 -12.72
C THR A 111 11.27 -3.88 -12.51
N LEU A 112 11.93 -2.95 -11.84
CA LEU A 112 13.37 -3.04 -11.54
C LEU A 112 13.64 -3.89 -10.28
N GLY A 113 12.73 -3.85 -9.30
CA GLY A 113 12.95 -4.43 -7.96
C GLY A 113 13.93 -3.63 -7.12
N ALA A 114 14.07 -2.31 -7.37
CA ALA A 114 14.80 -1.40 -6.50
C ALA A 114 14.12 -1.29 -5.14
N ASP A 115 12.81 -1.33 -5.13
CA ASP A 115 11.93 -1.59 -4.01
C ASP A 115 11.84 -3.13 -3.80
N ASN A 116 12.42 -3.74 -2.79
CA ASN A 116 13.38 -3.20 -1.81
C ASN A 116 14.81 -3.75 -2.03
N GLY A 117 15.15 -4.06 -3.30
CA GLY A 117 16.46 -4.62 -3.67
C GLY A 117 17.64 -3.72 -3.34
N ILE A 118 17.48 -2.39 -3.37
CA ILE A 118 18.54 -1.45 -2.95
C ILE A 118 18.72 -1.48 -1.43
N GLY A 119 17.64 -1.52 -0.67
CA GLY A 119 17.70 -1.66 0.78
C GLY A 119 18.39 -2.97 1.20
N MET A 120 17.99 -4.09 0.58
CA MET A 120 18.60 -5.40 0.77
C MET A 120 20.10 -5.38 0.40
N ALA A 121 20.44 -4.82 -0.77
CA ALA A 121 21.83 -4.72 -1.23
C ALA A 121 22.69 -3.89 -0.28
N SER A 122 22.14 -2.80 0.27
CA SER A 122 22.84 -1.95 1.25
C SER A 122 23.13 -2.68 2.55
N ALA A 123 22.16 -3.41 3.09
CA ALA A 123 22.33 -4.20 4.30
C ALA A 123 23.38 -5.31 4.12
N LEU A 124 23.36 -6.02 2.99
CA LEU A 124 24.36 -7.03 2.66
C LEU A 124 25.74 -6.41 2.41
N ALA A 125 25.81 -5.22 1.80
CA ALA A 125 27.08 -4.50 1.60
C ALA A 125 27.72 -4.08 2.93
N VAL A 126 26.94 -3.62 3.92
CA VAL A 126 27.42 -3.34 5.28
C VAL A 126 27.97 -4.60 5.95
N LEU A 127 27.32 -5.75 5.77
CA LEU A 127 27.83 -7.02 6.29
C LEU A 127 29.15 -7.43 5.61
N ALA A 128 29.33 -7.13 4.32
CA ALA A 128 30.51 -7.53 3.55
C ALA A 128 31.71 -6.60 3.74
N ASP A 129 31.49 -5.35 4.16
CA ASP A 129 32.53 -4.33 4.28
C ASP A 129 33.00 -4.17 5.73
N ASP A 130 34.22 -4.63 6.00
CA ASP A 130 34.83 -4.54 7.33
C ASP A 130 35.32 -3.12 7.68
N SER A 131 35.27 -2.19 6.74
CA SER A 131 35.61 -0.78 6.99
C SER A 131 34.45 0.03 7.56
N VAL A 132 33.21 -0.47 7.47
CA VAL A 132 32.03 0.17 8.06
C VAL A 132 32.02 -0.04 9.57
N GLU A 133 32.13 1.04 10.34
CA GLU A 133 32.09 1.00 11.81
C GLU A 133 30.66 0.81 12.32
N HIS A 134 30.41 -0.22 13.12
CA HIS A 134 29.08 -0.51 13.69
C HIS A 134 29.19 -1.26 15.02
N GLY A 135 28.17 -1.13 15.89
CA GLY A 135 27.95 -2.00 17.05
C GLY A 135 27.50 -3.41 16.64
N PRO A 136 27.00 -4.24 17.59
CA PRO A 136 26.40 -5.51 17.23
C PRO A 136 25.31 -5.30 16.17
N LEU A 137 25.38 -6.04 15.05
CA LEU A 137 24.54 -5.81 13.89
C LEU A 137 23.75 -7.06 13.51
N GLU A 138 22.48 -6.87 13.26
CA GLU A 138 21.58 -7.85 12.65
C GLU A 138 21.09 -7.33 11.29
N VAL A 139 20.82 -8.24 10.37
CA VAL A 139 20.10 -7.96 9.12
C VAL A 139 18.93 -8.92 9.05
N LEU A 140 17.72 -8.36 8.99
CA LEU A 140 16.47 -9.07 8.84
C LEU A 140 15.95 -8.88 7.41
N LEU A 141 15.79 -9.98 6.68
CA LEU A 141 15.18 -9.97 5.35
C LEU A 141 13.87 -10.75 5.42
N THR A 142 12.77 -10.08 5.14
CA THR A 142 11.41 -10.61 5.26
C THR A 142 10.87 -11.16 3.96
N MET A 143 9.95 -12.12 4.06
CA MET A 143 9.28 -12.77 2.94
C MET A 143 7.99 -12.04 2.60
N THR A 144 7.69 -11.93 1.29
CA THR A 144 6.35 -11.65 0.74
C THR A 144 5.74 -10.34 1.29
N GLU A 145 6.55 -9.27 1.37
CA GLU A 145 6.06 -7.95 1.81
C GLU A 145 4.97 -7.42 0.89
N GLU A 146 5.22 -7.45 -0.41
CA GLU A 146 4.43 -6.84 -1.47
C GLU A 146 3.05 -7.52 -1.70
N ALA A 147 2.92 -8.76 -1.27
CA ALA A 147 1.69 -9.53 -1.49
C ALA A 147 0.89 -9.81 -0.22
N GLY A 148 1.42 -9.50 0.98
CA GLY A 148 0.69 -9.75 2.22
C GLY A 148 1.45 -9.56 3.50
N MET A 149 2.74 -9.22 3.46
CA MET A 149 3.62 -9.06 4.62
C MET A 149 3.73 -10.35 5.46
N ASP A 150 3.68 -11.52 4.82
CA ASP A 150 3.65 -12.81 5.51
C ASP A 150 4.86 -13.00 6.42
N GLY A 151 6.02 -12.54 5.98
CA GLY A 151 7.25 -12.56 6.77
C GLY A 151 7.14 -11.76 8.05
N ALA A 152 6.65 -10.53 7.97
CA ALA A 152 6.48 -9.65 9.11
C ALA A 152 5.39 -10.17 10.08
N PHE A 153 4.28 -10.70 9.56
CA PHE A 153 3.25 -11.34 10.38
C PHE A 153 3.76 -12.57 11.14
N GLY A 154 4.66 -13.33 10.52
CA GLY A 154 5.22 -14.54 11.10
C GLY A 154 6.38 -14.31 12.05
N LEU A 155 6.91 -13.09 12.15
CA LEU A 155 8.08 -12.77 12.97
C LEU A 155 7.82 -13.06 14.45
N GLN A 156 8.67 -13.92 15.03
CA GLN A 156 8.55 -14.34 16.42
C GLN A 156 9.26 -13.37 17.38
N ALA A 157 8.68 -13.18 18.56
CA ALA A 157 9.34 -12.45 19.65
C ALA A 157 10.64 -13.17 20.08
N ASN A 158 11.59 -12.39 20.58
CA ASN A 158 12.90 -12.86 21.08
C ASN A 158 13.86 -13.46 20.03
N TRP A 159 13.55 -13.34 18.74
CA TRP A 159 14.49 -13.75 17.68
C TRP A 159 15.52 -12.66 17.40
N LEU A 160 15.07 -11.40 17.25
CA LEU A 160 15.95 -10.23 17.17
C LEU A 160 16.48 -9.87 18.56
N GLN A 161 17.73 -9.41 18.61
CA GLN A 161 18.40 -8.91 19.82
C GLN A 161 18.63 -7.40 19.77
N ALA A 162 18.24 -6.76 18.68
CA ALA A 162 18.41 -5.34 18.44
C ALA A 162 17.47 -4.47 19.29
N ASP A 163 17.99 -3.34 19.75
CA ASP A 163 17.22 -2.27 20.42
C ASP A 163 16.66 -1.24 19.41
N ILE A 164 17.31 -1.17 18.23
CA ILE A 164 17.01 -0.20 17.17
C ILE A 164 16.81 -0.93 15.85
N LEU A 165 15.75 -0.58 15.11
CA LEU A 165 15.50 -1.06 13.76
C LEU A 165 15.59 0.11 12.77
N ILE A 166 16.42 -0.07 11.76
CA ILE A 166 16.49 0.79 10.59
C ILE A 166 15.89 0.02 9.42
N ASN A 167 14.65 0.35 9.09
CA ASN A 167 14.00 -0.13 7.87
C ASN A 167 14.57 0.63 6.68
N THR A 168 14.81 -0.06 5.57
CA THR A 168 15.48 0.48 4.39
C THR A 168 14.54 0.56 3.18
N ASP A 169 13.25 0.71 3.44
CA ASP A 169 12.17 0.56 2.47
C ASP A 169 11.49 1.90 2.08
N SER A 170 12.11 3.01 2.45
CA SER A 170 11.65 4.33 2.01
C SER A 170 12.15 4.64 0.61
N GLU A 171 11.34 5.38 -0.15
CA GLU A 171 11.53 5.62 -1.58
C GLU A 171 11.85 7.07 -1.93
N GLU A 172 12.16 7.91 -0.94
CA GLU A 172 12.43 9.33 -1.19
C GLU A 172 13.57 9.85 -0.32
N GLU A 173 14.63 10.33 -1.00
CA GLU A 173 15.76 10.96 -0.33
C GLU A 173 15.34 12.19 0.47
N GLY A 174 15.84 12.31 1.70
CA GLY A 174 15.50 13.42 2.58
C GLY A 174 14.18 13.25 3.31
N GLU A 175 13.44 12.19 3.07
CA GLU A 175 12.28 11.82 3.87
C GLU A 175 12.65 10.71 4.87
N ILE A 176 12.24 10.89 6.12
CA ILE A 176 12.47 9.96 7.21
C ILE A 176 11.12 9.58 7.78
N TYR A 177 10.76 8.31 7.72
CA TYR A 177 9.49 7.83 8.23
C TYR A 177 9.63 7.34 9.67
N MET A 178 8.72 7.79 10.52
CA MET A 178 8.66 7.43 11.95
C MET A 178 7.27 6.93 12.37
N GLY A 179 6.45 6.55 11.42
CA GLY A 179 5.11 6.04 11.65
C GLY A 179 4.43 5.60 10.37
N CYS A 180 3.48 4.68 10.51
CA CYS A 180 2.66 4.20 9.40
C CYS A 180 1.26 3.79 9.87
N ALA A 181 0.29 3.78 8.94
CA ALA A 181 -1.03 3.29 9.24
C ALA A 181 -1.09 1.76 9.25
N GLY A 182 -1.79 1.22 10.24
CA GLY A 182 -2.34 -0.12 10.18
C GLY A 182 -3.59 -0.16 9.30
N GLY A 183 -4.12 -1.36 9.08
CA GLY A 183 -5.31 -1.53 8.27
C GLY A 183 -6.17 -2.71 8.71
N ILE A 184 -7.40 -2.72 8.22
CA ILE A 184 -8.34 -3.83 8.35
C ILE A 184 -9.37 -3.79 7.23
N ASP A 185 -9.64 -4.94 6.62
CA ASP A 185 -10.73 -5.09 5.67
C ASP A 185 -12.05 -5.26 6.39
N PHE A 186 -13.05 -4.50 5.97
CA PHE A 186 -14.41 -4.62 6.47
C PHE A 186 -15.36 -4.99 5.34
N ILE A 187 -16.14 -6.04 5.54
CA ILE A 187 -17.06 -6.58 4.54
C ILE A 187 -18.47 -6.53 5.10
N SER A 188 -19.36 -5.84 4.39
CA SER A 188 -20.81 -5.91 4.62
C SER A 188 -21.46 -6.77 3.54
N THR A 189 -22.15 -7.83 3.93
CA THR A 189 -22.91 -8.72 3.04
C THR A 189 -24.39 -8.49 3.31
N LEU A 190 -25.06 -7.82 2.37
CA LEU A 190 -26.49 -7.53 2.46
C LEU A 190 -27.30 -8.57 1.70
N PRO A 191 -28.26 -9.28 2.33
CA PRO A 191 -29.17 -10.18 1.61
C PRO A 191 -30.10 -9.36 0.69
N LEU A 192 -30.37 -9.87 -0.50
CA LEU A 192 -31.18 -9.23 -1.51
C LEU A 192 -32.43 -10.02 -1.81
N SER A 193 -33.53 -9.30 -2.07
CA SER A 193 -34.77 -9.87 -2.60
C SER A 193 -35.04 -9.27 -3.99
N ARG A 194 -35.43 -10.12 -4.92
CA ARG A 194 -35.65 -9.74 -6.33
C ARG A 194 -37.07 -10.01 -6.79
N GLU A 195 -37.50 -9.25 -7.78
CA GLU A 195 -38.77 -9.39 -8.46
C GLU A 195 -38.61 -9.13 -9.97
N ALA A 196 -39.56 -9.62 -10.76
CA ALA A 196 -39.55 -9.36 -12.20
C ALA A 196 -39.65 -7.86 -12.49
N ILE A 197 -38.93 -7.39 -13.50
CA ILE A 197 -39.09 -6.02 -14.00
C ILE A 197 -40.51 -5.86 -14.53
N PRO A 198 -41.28 -4.85 -14.09
CA PRO A 198 -42.65 -4.65 -14.54
C PRO A 198 -42.71 -4.39 -16.04
N ALA A 199 -43.81 -4.82 -16.67
CA ALA A 199 -44.08 -4.51 -18.09
C ALA A 199 -44.12 -2.98 -18.32
N GLY A 200 -43.58 -2.52 -19.44
CA GLY A 200 -43.54 -1.08 -19.80
C GLY A 200 -42.37 -0.33 -19.18
N PHE A 201 -41.40 -1.05 -18.55
CA PHE A 201 -40.14 -0.48 -18.10
C PHE A 201 -39.08 -0.59 -19.20
N GLU A 202 -38.24 0.42 -19.31
CA GLU A 202 -37.04 0.45 -20.14
C GLU A 202 -35.80 0.29 -19.27
N THR A 203 -34.81 -0.44 -19.77
CA THR A 203 -33.60 -0.80 -19.02
C THR A 203 -32.40 -0.03 -19.56
N PHE A 204 -31.61 0.51 -18.64
CA PHE A 204 -30.42 1.30 -18.92
C PHE A 204 -29.24 0.83 -18.09
N LYS A 205 -28.05 0.98 -18.68
CA LYS A 205 -26.78 0.93 -17.95
C LYS A 205 -26.31 2.34 -17.67
N LEU A 206 -26.22 2.68 -16.40
CA LEU A 206 -25.65 3.93 -15.91
C LEU A 206 -24.20 3.69 -15.54
N THR A 207 -23.27 4.36 -16.21
CA THR A 207 -21.83 4.23 -16.00
C THR A 207 -21.27 5.56 -15.52
N LEU A 208 -20.60 5.55 -14.36
CA LEU A 208 -19.81 6.66 -13.87
C LEU A 208 -18.33 6.26 -14.02
N LYS A 209 -17.56 7.03 -14.79
CA LYS A 209 -16.16 6.71 -15.14
C LYS A 209 -15.30 7.94 -15.37
N GLY A 210 -14.02 7.73 -15.63
CA GLY A 210 -13.08 8.81 -15.93
C GLY A 210 -12.54 9.52 -14.70
N LEU A 211 -12.76 8.97 -13.50
CA LEU A 211 -12.13 9.46 -12.28
C LEU A 211 -10.63 9.13 -12.25
N LYS A 212 -9.87 9.97 -11.56
CA LYS A 212 -8.42 9.82 -11.44
C LYS A 212 -8.05 8.53 -10.69
N GLY A 213 -8.76 8.22 -9.61
CA GLY A 213 -8.39 7.15 -8.69
C GLY A 213 -7.11 7.47 -7.93
N GLY A 214 -6.58 6.48 -7.21
CA GLY A 214 -5.36 6.60 -6.43
C GLY A 214 -5.26 5.52 -5.36
N HIS A 215 -4.19 5.56 -4.60
CA HIS A 215 -3.98 4.67 -3.46
C HIS A 215 -4.90 5.04 -2.29
N SER A 216 -5.56 4.05 -1.69
CA SER A 216 -6.55 4.27 -0.62
C SER A 216 -5.97 4.83 0.69
N GLY A 217 -4.66 4.85 0.83
CA GLY A 217 -3.93 5.47 1.93
C GLY A 217 -3.22 6.74 1.48
N GLY A 218 -2.21 6.63 0.64
CA GLY A 218 -1.36 7.75 0.20
C GLY A 218 -2.13 8.91 -0.44
N ASP A 219 -3.18 8.63 -1.21
CA ASP A 219 -3.96 9.64 -1.92
C ASP A 219 -5.30 10.00 -1.27
N ILE A 220 -5.68 9.35 -0.15
CA ILE A 220 -6.99 9.53 0.47
C ILE A 220 -7.24 10.99 0.91
N HIS A 221 -6.18 11.67 1.34
CA HIS A 221 -6.20 13.07 1.76
C HIS A 221 -6.52 14.04 0.62
N LEU A 222 -6.33 13.62 -0.63
CA LEU A 222 -6.58 14.45 -1.82
C LEU A 222 -8.08 14.70 -2.07
N GLY A 223 -8.97 13.90 -1.47
CA GLY A 223 -10.42 14.02 -1.68
C GLY A 223 -10.83 13.73 -3.13
N LEU A 224 -10.23 12.71 -3.73
CA LEU A 224 -10.58 12.24 -5.08
C LEU A 224 -11.97 11.62 -5.11
N GLY A 225 -12.63 11.66 -6.26
CA GLY A 225 -13.93 11.03 -6.44
C GLY A 225 -13.85 9.51 -6.26
N ASN A 226 -14.79 8.96 -5.47
CA ASN A 226 -15.00 7.52 -5.33
C ASN A 226 -16.23 7.12 -6.13
N ALA A 227 -16.06 6.37 -7.22
CA ALA A 227 -17.12 6.03 -8.15
C ALA A 227 -18.31 5.33 -7.48
N ASN A 228 -18.05 4.42 -6.52
CA ASN A 228 -19.09 3.70 -5.78
C ASN A 228 -19.98 4.67 -5.00
N LYS A 229 -19.37 5.63 -4.33
CA LYS A 229 -20.07 6.63 -3.53
C LYS A 229 -20.86 7.60 -4.40
N LEU A 230 -20.28 8.05 -5.50
CA LEU A 230 -20.93 9.00 -6.40
C LEU A 230 -22.14 8.37 -7.09
N LEU A 231 -22.04 7.11 -7.54
CA LEU A 231 -23.16 6.41 -8.15
C LEU A 231 -24.26 6.09 -7.11
N ALA A 232 -23.90 5.70 -5.90
CA ALA A 232 -24.85 5.49 -4.81
C ALA A 232 -25.61 6.79 -4.45
N ARG A 233 -24.93 7.94 -4.44
CA ARG A 233 -25.53 9.26 -4.19
C ARG A 233 -26.60 9.59 -5.24
N PHE A 234 -26.32 9.33 -6.52
CA PHE A 234 -27.31 9.52 -7.58
C PHE A 234 -28.56 8.66 -7.34
N LEU A 235 -28.37 7.37 -7.07
CA LEU A 235 -29.48 6.45 -6.81
C LEU A 235 -30.26 6.85 -5.56
N ALA A 236 -29.58 7.25 -4.50
CA ALA A 236 -30.23 7.70 -3.25
C ALA A 236 -31.11 8.95 -3.46
N GLY A 237 -30.68 9.85 -4.33
CA GLY A 237 -31.42 11.08 -4.63
C GLY A 237 -32.61 10.88 -5.56
N HIS A 238 -32.57 9.90 -6.46
CA HIS A 238 -33.50 9.86 -7.60
C HIS A 238 -34.28 8.55 -7.76
N ALA A 239 -33.89 7.45 -7.09
CA ALA A 239 -34.51 6.14 -7.32
C ALA A 239 -36.01 6.12 -7.00
N ALA A 240 -36.45 6.81 -5.95
CA ALA A 240 -37.86 6.84 -5.55
C ALA A 240 -38.72 7.64 -6.54
N GLU A 241 -38.29 8.84 -6.94
CA GLU A 241 -39.05 9.71 -7.84
C GLU A 241 -39.16 9.13 -9.26
N LEU A 242 -38.16 8.38 -9.69
CA LEU A 242 -38.11 7.70 -10.98
C LEU A 242 -38.83 6.35 -10.99
N ASP A 243 -39.38 5.89 -9.86
CA ASP A 243 -39.84 4.49 -9.71
C ASP A 243 -38.79 3.48 -10.23
N LEU A 244 -37.50 3.80 -10.00
CA LEU A 244 -36.36 3.06 -10.53
C LEU A 244 -36.25 1.69 -9.88
N ARG A 245 -36.06 0.65 -10.70
CA ARG A 245 -35.70 -0.70 -10.26
C ARG A 245 -34.22 -0.91 -10.46
N LEU A 246 -33.50 -1.28 -9.40
CA LEU A 246 -32.08 -1.60 -9.49
C LEU A 246 -31.92 -3.07 -9.86
N VAL A 247 -31.24 -3.35 -10.96
CA VAL A 247 -31.01 -4.73 -11.44
C VAL A 247 -29.62 -5.21 -11.03
N ASP A 248 -28.61 -4.35 -11.17
CA ASP A 248 -27.21 -4.70 -10.88
C ASP A 248 -26.44 -3.47 -10.43
N PHE A 249 -25.38 -3.69 -9.64
CA PHE A 249 -24.43 -2.67 -9.22
C PHE A 249 -23.05 -3.28 -9.05
N ASN A 250 -22.04 -2.70 -9.72
CA ASN A 250 -20.64 -3.13 -9.56
C ASN A 250 -19.72 -1.92 -9.63
N GLY A 251 -18.68 -1.90 -8.80
CA GLY A 251 -17.67 -0.84 -8.88
C GLY A 251 -16.43 -1.13 -8.05
N GLY A 252 -15.30 -0.73 -8.57
CA GLY A 252 -13.99 -1.03 -8.01
C GLY A 252 -13.59 -2.49 -8.18
N THR A 253 -12.28 -2.73 -8.18
CA THR A 253 -11.69 -4.09 -8.33
C THR A 253 -10.71 -4.41 -7.21
N LEU A 254 -10.16 -3.40 -6.55
CA LEU A 254 -9.17 -3.53 -5.49
C LEU A 254 -9.58 -2.71 -4.27
N ARG A 255 -9.56 -3.31 -3.09
CA ARG A 255 -9.91 -2.64 -1.83
C ARG A 255 -8.98 -1.50 -1.44
N ASN A 256 -7.71 -1.58 -1.86
CA ASN A 256 -6.67 -0.60 -1.58
C ASN A 256 -6.53 0.49 -2.68
N ALA A 257 -7.43 0.51 -3.65
CA ALA A 257 -7.51 1.55 -4.67
C ALA A 257 -8.83 2.35 -4.54
N ILE A 258 -8.77 3.65 -4.77
CA ILE A 258 -9.96 4.51 -4.87
C ILE A 258 -10.65 4.18 -6.19
N PRO A 259 -11.93 3.73 -6.18
CA PRO A 259 -12.61 3.28 -7.39
C PRO A 259 -12.76 4.38 -8.43
N ARG A 260 -12.34 4.09 -9.65
CA ARG A 260 -12.39 5.03 -10.79
C ARG A 260 -13.66 4.91 -11.60
N GLU A 261 -14.35 3.78 -11.50
CA GLU A 261 -15.53 3.44 -12.28
C GLU A 261 -16.55 2.69 -11.42
N ALA A 262 -17.83 2.94 -11.67
CA ALA A 262 -18.93 2.18 -11.12
C ALA A 262 -20.06 2.08 -12.15
N PHE A 263 -20.80 0.99 -12.09
CA PHE A 263 -21.83 0.62 -13.05
C PHE A 263 -23.10 0.22 -12.32
N ALA A 264 -24.25 0.72 -12.78
CA ALA A 264 -25.55 0.24 -12.33
C ALA A 264 -26.42 -0.09 -13.52
N THR A 265 -27.08 -1.25 -13.51
CA THR A 265 -28.16 -1.54 -14.44
C THR A 265 -29.48 -1.23 -13.74
N VAL A 266 -30.27 -0.35 -14.36
CA VAL A 266 -31.52 0.16 -13.81
C VAL A 266 -32.66 0.02 -14.80
N ALA A 267 -33.86 -0.12 -14.31
CA ALA A 267 -35.08 -0.07 -15.11
C ALA A 267 -36.01 1.02 -14.56
N VAL A 268 -36.62 1.81 -15.47
CA VAL A 268 -37.58 2.84 -15.12
C VAL A 268 -38.82 2.72 -16.03
N PRO A 269 -40.00 3.18 -15.61
CA PRO A 269 -41.15 3.28 -16.52
C PRO A 269 -40.76 4.05 -17.81
N ALA A 270 -41.21 3.61 -18.96
CA ALA A 270 -40.90 4.29 -20.25
C ALA A 270 -41.19 5.78 -20.21
N SER A 271 -42.24 6.21 -19.47
CA SER A 271 -42.56 7.62 -19.24
C SER A 271 -41.54 8.40 -18.42
N LYS A 272 -40.64 7.73 -17.75
CA LYS A 272 -39.56 8.30 -16.90
C LYS A 272 -38.16 8.22 -17.57
N ALA A 273 -38.05 7.65 -18.75
CA ALA A 273 -36.77 7.44 -19.43
C ALA A 273 -36.07 8.77 -19.75
N ASP A 274 -36.82 9.77 -20.26
CA ASP A 274 -36.24 11.09 -20.56
C ASP A 274 -35.88 11.88 -19.29
N GLU A 275 -36.63 11.71 -18.22
CA GLU A 275 -36.32 12.30 -16.91
C GLU A 275 -35.01 11.71 -16.36
N LEU A 276 -34.82 10.41 -16.44
CA LEU A 276 -33.56 9.74 -16.05
C LEU A 276 -32.37 10.29 -16.85
N LYS A 277 -32.51 10.45 -18.18
CA LYS A 277 -31.46 11.05 -19.03
C LYS A 277 -31.10 12.46 -18.59
N ASN A 278 -32.14 13.29 -18.35
CA ASN A 278 -31.94 14.67 -17.91
C ASN A 278 -31.24 14.74 -16.55
N LEU A 279 -31.71 13.97 -15.56
CA LEU A 279 -31.12 13.92 -14.23
C LEU A 279 -29.67 13.43 -14.26
N SER A 280 -29.33 12.43 -15.08
CA SER A 280 -27.96 11.97 -15.28
C SER A 280 -27.05 13.07 -15.83
N SER A 281 -27.56 13.89 -16.79
CA SER A 281 -26.79 15.00 -17.34
C SER A 281 -26.61 16.14 -16.32
N VAL A 282 -27.65 16.48 -15.57
CA VAL A 282 -27.58 17.48 -14.49
C VAL A 282 -26.59 17.01 -13.39
N TYR A 283 -26.65 15.75 -13.05
CA TYR A 283 -25.75 15.18 -12.06
C TYR A 283 -24.27 15.25 -12.49
N LEU A 284 -23.98 14.99 -13.77
CA LEU A 284 -22.63 15.17 -14.30
C LEU A 284 -22.12 16.61 -14.12
N GLU A 285 -22.95 17.61 -14.38
CA GLU A 285 -22.55 19.02 -14.19
C GLU A 285 -22.34 19.37 -12.71
N ILE A 286 -23.14 18.80 -11.80
CA ILE A 286 -22.91 18.92 -10.35
C ILE A 286 -21.55 18.33 -9.98
N LEU A 287 -21.26 17.12 -10.42
CA LEU A 287 -19.99 16.45 -10.12
C LEU A 287 -18.77 17.18 -10.72
N LYS A 288 -18.89 17.69 -11.93
CA LYS A 288 -17.84 18.52 -12.55
C LYS A 288 -17.56 19.76 -11.73
N ASN A 289 -18.59 20.43 -11.21
CA ASN A 289 -18.41 21.59 -10.34
C ASN A 289 -17.72 21.23 -9.02
N GLU A 290 -18.05 20.08 -8.43
CA GLU A 290 -17.46 19.62 -7.15
C GLU A 290 -16.03 19.09 -7.31
N LEU A 291 -15.70 18.40 -8.42
CA LEU A 291 -14.47 17.61 -8.60
C LEU A 291 -13.56 18.10 -9.73
N SER A 292 -13.90 19.21 -10.41
CA SER A 292 -13.22 19.68 -11.63
C SER A 292 -11.72 19.90 -11.52
N ALA A 293 -11.24 20.25 -10.33
CA ALA A 293 -9.80 20.47 -10.12
C ALA A 293 -8.97 19.18 -10.21
N LYS A 294 -9.56 18.04 -9.90
CA LYS A 294 -8.87 16.75 -9.71
C LYS A 294 -9.31 15.68 -10.70
N ASP A 295 -10.60 15.55 -10.94
CA ASP A 295 -11.23 14.51 -11.77
C ASP A 295 -11.75 15.07 -13.13
N LYS A 296 -10.83 15.63 -13.92
CA LYS A 296 -11.12 16.37 -15.15
C LYS A 296 -11.82 15.55 -16.24
N ASN A 297 -11.65 14.23 -16.24
CA ASN A 297 -12.17 13.33 -17.27
C ASN A 297 -13.45 12.61 -16.82
N LEU A 298 -14.03 13.01 -15.68
CA LEU A 298 -15.25 12.42 -15.16
C LEU A 298 -16.39 12.51 -16.17
N THR A 299 -17.06 11.38 -16.40
CA THR A 299 -18.24 11.25 -17.24
C THR A 299 -19.32 10.41 -16.58
N VAL A 300 -20.57 10.72 -16.89
CA VAL A 300 -21.73 9.89 -16.56
C VAL A 300 -22.40 9.53 -17.88
N VAL A 301 -22.49 8.25 -18.19
CA VAL A 301 -23.02 7.73 -19.46
C VAL A 301 -24.24 6.87 -19.17
N LEU A 302 -25.29 7.08 -19.92
CA LEU A 302 -26.52 6.29 -19.87
C LEU A 302 -26.74 5.62 -21.22
N GLU A 303 -26.79 4.30 -21.25
CA GLU A 303 -26.96 3.49 -22.45
C GLU A 303 -28.18 2.58 -22.30
N SER A 304 -29.02 2.50 -23.33
CA SER A 304 -30.11 1.51 -23.36
C SER A 304 -29.53 0.11 -23.47
N VAL A 305 -29.97 -0.80 -22.61
CA VAL A 305 -29.54 -2.19 -22.61
C VAL A 305 -30.75 -3.13 -22.45
N THR A 306 -30.55 -4.38 -22.75
CA THR A 306 -31.52 -5.45 -22.44
C THR A 306 -30.96 -6.34 -21.34
N THR A 307 -31.82 -6.82 -20.45
CA THR A 307 -31.44 -7.76 -19.41
C THR A 307 -32.53 -8.78 -19.17
N ASP A 308 -32.15 -10.00 -18.83
CA ASP A 308 -33.02 -11.08 -18.38
C ASP A 308 -33.01 -11.22 -16.84
N LYS A 309 -32.15 -10.44 -16.17
CA LYS A 309 -32.06 -10.45 -14.71
C LYS A 309 -33.26 -9.78 -14.06
N ALA A 310 -33.76 -10.36 -12.97
CA ALA A 310 -34.75 -9.74 -12.10
C ALA A 310 -34.14 -8.52 -11.37
N ALA A 311 -34.97 -7.52 -11.14
CA ALA A 311 -34.59 -6.33 -10.37
C ALA A 311 -34.71 -6.61 -8.85
N LEU A 312 -34.07 -5.79 -8.03
CA LEU A 312 -34.32 -5.75 -6.60
C LEU A 312 -35.75 -5.28 -6.32
N THR A 313 -36.39 -5.83 -5.29
CA THR A 313 -37.60 -5.22 -4.71
C THR A 313 -37.30 -3.78 -4.28
N ALA A 314 -38.32 -2.93 -4.20
CA ALA A 314 -38.16 -1.54 -3.76
C ALA A 314 -37.45 -1.45 -2.39
N GLN A 315 -37.84 -2.31 -1.46
CA GLN A 315 -37.23 -2.38 -0.11
C GLN A 315 -35.74 -2.77 -0.19
N SER A 316 -35.41 -3.80 -0.96
CA SER A 316 -34.01 -4.28 -1.10
C SER A 316 -33.15 -3.23 -1.77
N ARG A 317 -33.67 -2.56 -2.82
CA ARG A 317 -33.02 -1.42 -3.49
C ARG A 317 -32.73 -0.29 -2.49
N ASP A 318 -33.73 0.14 -1.75
CA ASP A 318 -33.58 1.26 -0.81
C ASP A 318 -32.59 0.93 0.30
N THR A 319 -32.66 -0.27 0.86
CA THR A 319 -31.70 -0.71 1.89
C THR A 319 -30.27 -0.75 1.34
N PHE A 320 -30.06 -1.32 0.16
CA PHE A 320 -28.73 -1.37 -0.47
C PHE A 320 -28.18 0.03 -0.76
N VAL A 321 -28.98 0.87 -1.40
CA VAL A 321 -28.57 2.23 -1.77
C VAL A 321 -28.27 3.07 -0.53
N GLN A 322 -29.12 3.00 0.50
CA GLN A 322 -28.95 3.72 1.74
C GLN A 322 -27.71 3.23 2.52
N LEU A 323 -27.51 1.91 2.60
CA LEU A 323 -26.31 1.35 3.23
C LEU A 323 -25.04 1.86 2.54
N LEU A 324 -24.96 1.74 1.21
CA LEU A 324 -23.78 2.19 0.45
C LEU A 324 -23.59 3.71 0.55
N ASN A 325 -24.66 4.48 0.46
CA ASN A 325 -24.61 5.94 0.56
C ASN A 325 -24.24 6.43 1.97
N ALA A 326 -24.73 5.79 3.02
CA ALA A 326 -24.43 6.14 4.40
C ALA A 326 -23.05 5.65 4.88
N THR A 327 -22.49 4.59 4.26
CA THR A 327 -21.14 4.14 4.55
C THR A 327 -20.15 5.28 4.35
N PRO A 328 -19.39 5.71 5.37
CA PRO A 328 -18.44 6.80 5.24
C PRO A 328 -17.34 6.45 4.24
N ASN A 329 -16.66 7.46 3.69
CA ASN A 329 -15.54 7.29 2.78
C ASN A 329 -14.61 8.50 2.86
N GLY A 330 -13.31 8.28 2.74
CA GLY A 330 -12.31 9.34 2.81
C GLY A 330 -11.71 9.49 4.19
N VAL A 331 -11.24 10.69 4.51
CA VAL A 331 -10.64 11.02 5.81
C VAL A 331 -11.71 11.05 6.90
N ILE A 332 -11.50 10.27 7.93
CA ILE A 332 -12.37 10.26 9.14
C ILE A 332 -11.78 11.19 10.20
N ARG A 333 -10.47 11.17 10.40
CA ARG A 333 -9.76 12.02 11.35
C ARG A 333 -8.35 12.34 10.87
N ASN A 334 -7.89 13.56 11.16
CA ASN A 334 -6.48 13.94 11.00
C ASN A 334 -5.72 13.74 12.31
N SER A 335 -4.41 13.54 12.22
CA SER A 335 -3.55 13.33 13.37
C SER A 335 -3.38 14.61 14.18
N ASP A 336 -3.49 14.51 15.50
CA ASP A 336 -3.16 15.59 16.43
C ASP A 336 -1.65 15.71 16.66
N VAL A 337 -0.91 14.62 16.45
CA VAL A 337 0.55 14.53 16.70
C VAL A 337 1.35 14.91 15.47
N ALA A 338 0.98 14.39 14.29
CA ALA A 338 1.63 14.66 13.02
C ALA A 338 0.77 15.62 12.18
N LYS A 339 1.14 16.90 12.18
CA LYS A 339 0.36 17.94 11.49
C LYS A 339 0.27 17.69 9.98
N GLY A 340 -0.95 17.73 9.44
CA GLY A 340 -1.21 17.53 8.02
C GLY A 340 -1.31 16.07 7.59
N VAL A 341 -1.11 15.13 8.52
CA VAL A 341 -1.20 13.69 8.28
C VAL A 341 -2.58 13.18 8.63
N VAL A 342 -3.13 12.30 7.79
CA VAL A 342 -4.37 11.57 8.08
C VAL A 342 -4.10 10.55 9.17
N GLU A 343 -4.89 10.56 10.25
CA GLU A 343 -4.83 9.54 11.29
C GLU A 343 -5.66 8.32 10.88
N THR A 344 -6.94 8.53 10.54
CA THR A 344 -7.90 7.46 10.26
C THR A 344 -8.67 7.76 8.98
N SER A 345 -8.81 6.77 8.13
CA SER A 345 -9.53 6.86 6.87
C SER A 345 -10.28 5.58 6.53
N LEU A 346 -11.18 5.69 5.58
CA LEU A 346 -11.97 4.58 5.05
C LEU A 346 -12.07 4.72 3.52
N ASN A 347 -11.83 3.65 2.79
CA ASN A 347 -12.07 3.56 1.36
C ASN A 347 -13.14 2.50 1.07
N VAL A 348 -14.24 2.90 0.45
CA VAL A 348 -15.24 1.96 -0.12
C VAL A 348 -14.68 1.46 -1.44
N GLY A 349 -13.87 0.38 -1.38
CA GLY A 349 -13.02 -0.06 -2.49
C GLY A 349 -13.75 -0.90 -3.52
N VAL A 350 -14.56 -1.87 -3.10
CA VAL A 350 -15.25 -2.79 -4.01
C VAL A 350 -16.70 -2.94 -3.63
N VAL A 351 -17.57 -2.90 -4.62
CA VAL A 351 -18.99 -3.23 -4.47
C VAL A 351 -19.36 -4.22 -5.55
N THR A 352 -19.91 -5.36 -5.16
CA THR A 352 -20.40 -6.40 -6.07
C THR A 352 -21.82 -6.81 -5.70
N MET A 353 -22.66 -6.99 -6.71
CA MET A 353 -24.04 -7.44 -6.53
C MET A 353 -24.23 -8.80 -7.20
N GLY A 354 -24.46 -9.82 -6.39
CA GLY A 354 -24.87 -11.14 -6.83
C GLY A 354 -26.39 -11.30 -6.95
N ASP A 355 -26.83 -12.52 -7.09
CA ASP A 355 -28.27 -12.83 -7.19
C ASP A 355 -28.99 -12.68 -5.85
N ASP A 356 -28.40 -13.20 -4.78
CA ASP A 356 -29.02 -13.27 -3.44
C ASP A 356 -28.38 -12.32 -2.40
N SER A 357 -27.25 -11.70 -2.71
CA SER A 357 -26.55 -10.80 -1.82
C SER A 357 -25.70 -9.76 -2.57
N ALA A 358 -25.47 -8.63 -1.92
CA ALA A 358 -24.47 -7.66 -2.32
C ALA A 358 -23.36 -7.57 -1.27
N GLU A 359 -22.12 -7.40 -1.72
CA GLU A 359 -20.97 -7.19 -0.85
C GLU A 359 -20.42 -5.78 -1.04
N ILE A 360 -20.15 -5.12 0.07
CA ILE A 360 -19.43 -3.83 0.14
C ILE A 360 -18.15 -4.09 0.91
N ILE A 361 -17.00 -3.96 0.24
CA ILE A 361 -15.69 -4.18 0.83
C ILE A 361 -14.99 -2.84 1.01
N CYS A 362 -14.66 -2.56 2.27
CA CYS A 362 -13.99 -1.34 2.67
C CYS A 362 -12.61 -1.66 3.24
N LEU A 363 -11.63 -0.78 3.01
CA LEU A 363 -10.35 -0.81 3.70
C LEU A 363 -10.29 0.37 4.66
N ILE A 364 -10.19 0.07 5.95
CA ILE A 364 -10.00 1.04 7.03
C ILE A 364 -8.49 1.13 7.29
N ARG A 365 -7.98 2.35 7.43
CA ARG A 365 -6.59 2.61 7.82
C ARG A 365 -6.56 3.55 9.03
N SER A 366 -5.63 3.30 9.95
CA SER A 366 -5.40 4.20 11.07
C SER A 366 -3.97 4.09 11.59
N LEU A 367 -3.40 5.23 12.03
CA LEU A 367 -2.12 5.28 12.75
C LEU A 367 -2.25 4.69 14.16
N ILE A 368 -3.47 4.63 14.70
CA ILE A 368 -3.77 4.12 16.04
C ILE A 368 -4.86 3.06 15.98
N ASP A 369 -4.65 1.95 16.69
CA ASP A 369 -5.56 0.80 16.64
C ASP A 369 -6.97 1.14 17.13
N SER A 370 -7.12 1.96 18.17
CA SER A 370 -8.43 2.39 18.66
C SER A 370 -9.22 3.21 17.63
N GLY A 371 -8.56 3.97 16.75
CA GLY A 371 -9.20 4.67 15.64
C GLY A 371 -9.75 3.70 14.59
N LYS A 372 -8.98 2.67 14.29
CA LYS A 372 -9.40 1.56 13.40
C LYS A 372 -10.60 0.81 13.96
N GLU A 373 -10.54 0.42 15.23
CA GLU A 373 -11.63 -0.26 15.95
C GLU A 373 -12.90 0.57 16.02
N TYR A 374 -12.78 1.89 16.21
CA TYR A 374 -13.93 2.80 16.20
C TYR A 374 -14.66 2.80 14.85
N VAL A 375 -13.93 2.84 13.73
CA VAL A 375 -14.55 2.79 12.39
C VAL A 375 -15.21 1.41 12.17
N VAL A 376 -14.57 0.31 12.59
CA VAL A 376 -15.18 -1.03 12.55
C VAL A 376 -16.52 -1.03 13.30
N SER A 377 -16.55 -0.54 14.53
CA SER A 377 -17.76 -0.47 15.35
C SER A 377 -18.87 0.37 14.69
N MET A 378 -18.50 1.48 14.06
CA MET A 378 -19.44 2.33 13.32
C MET A 378 -20.06 1.58 12.13
N LEU A 379 -19.26 0.85 11.37
CA LEU A 379 -19.73 0.05 10.23
C LEU A 379 -20.56 -1.17 10.67
N GLU A 380 -20.22 -1.81 11.80
CA GLU A 380 -21.03 -2.88 12.39
C GLU A 380 -22.42 -2.36 12.80
N SER A 381 -22.47 -1.17 13.39
CA SER A 381 -23.73 -0.51 13.74
C SER A 381 -24.58 -0.22 12.50
N LEU A 382 -23.94 0.29 11.43
CA LEU A 382 -24.62 0.56 10.17
C LEU A 382 -25.12 -0.73 9.51
N GLY A 383 -24.30 -1.79 9.51
CA GLY A 383 -24.68 -3.11 9.02
C GLY A 383 -25.87 -3.69 9.79
N THR A 384 -25.88 -3.56 11.10
CA THR A 384 -27.00 -3.99 11.96
C THR A 384 -28.30 -3.26 11.59
N LEU A 385 -28.24 -1.94 11.43
CA LEU A 385 -29.42 -1.14 11.02
C LEU A 385 -29.95 -1.55 9.64
N ALA A 386 -29.07 -1.94 8.71
CA ALA A 386 -29.42 -2.37 7.36
C ALA A 386 -29.80 -3.87 7.28
N GLY A 387 -29.60 -4.65 8.34
CA GLY A 387 -29.78 -6.11 8.31
C GLY A 387 -28.70 -6.85 7.52
N ALA A 388 -27.52 -6.25 7.34
CA ALA A 388 -26.37 -6.87 6.70
C ALA A 388 -25.58 -7.72 7.70
N LYS A 389 -24.93 -8.78 7.20
CA LYS A 389 -23.88 -9.49 7.94
C LYS A 389 -22.58 -8.76 7.74
N THR A 390 -21.82 -8.58 8.82
CA THR A 390 -20.55 -7.88 8.79
C THR A 390 -19.40 -8.80 9.20
N SER A 391 -18.22 -8.56 8.64
CA SER A 391 -16.97 -9.23 9.07
C SER A 391 -15.79 -8.28 8.89
N ALA A 392 -14.86 -8.34 9.85
CA ALA A 392 -13.60 -7.64 9.80
C ALA A 392 -12.46 -8.66 9.70
N LYS A 393 -11.52 -8.47 8.76
CA LYS A 393 -10.45 -9.46 8.46
C LYS A 393 -9.13 -8.76 8.15
N GLY A 394 -8.03 -9.50 8.28
CA GLY A 394 -6.71 -9.03 7.85
C GLY A 394 -6.22 -7.80 8.62
N SER A 395 -6.56 -7.73 9.92
CA SER A 395 -6.09 -6.61 10.75
C SER A 395 -4.59 -6.66 10.97
N TYR A 396 -3.94 -5.53 10.70
CA TYR A 396 -2.54 -5.29 11.08
C TYR A 396 -2.44 -3.94 11.81
N PRO A 397 -1.50 -3.84 12.80
CA PRO A 397 -1.36 -2.64 13.61
C PRO A 397 -0.70 -1.50 12.84
N GLY A 398 -0.92 -0.27 13.30
CA GLY A 398 -0.15 0.89 12.90
C GLY A 398 1.15 1.01 13.68
N TRP A 399 2.07 1.76 13.12
CA TRP A 399 3.25 2.25 13.83
C TRP A 399 2.98 3.71 14.23
N GLN A 400 2.61 3.90 15.49
CA GLN A 400 2.28 5.23 16.00
C GLN A 400 3.53 6.10 16.05
N PRO A 401 3.51 7.32 15.49
CA PRO A 401 4.63 8.24 15.53
C PRO A 401 4.99 8.62 16.97
N ASP A 402 6.30 8.60 17.29
CA ASP A 402 6.85 9.01 18.56
C ASP A 402 7.87 10.16 18.35
N ALA A 403 7.45 11.39 18.66
CA ALA A 403 8.30 12.56 18.53
C ALA A 403 9.51 12.55 19.50
N SER A 404 9.51 11.67 20.51
CA SER A 404 10.59 11.50 21.48
C SER A 404 11.59 10.39 21.10
N SER A 405 11.40 9.74 19.96
CA SER A 405 12.28 8.66 19.48
C SER A 405 13.73 9.10 19.38
N PRO A 406 14.67 8.47 20.14
CA PRO A 406 16.09 8.76 20.06
C PRO A 406 16.70 8.47 18.69
N VAL A 407 16.28 7.38 18.02
CA VAL A 407 16.82 7.05 16.70
C VAL A 407 16.36 8.06 15.64
N MET A 408 15.14 8.55 15.70
CA MET A 408 14.65 9.59 14.80
C MET A 408 15.46 10.90 14.99
N ALA A 409 15.73 11.30 16.24
CA ALA A 409 16.57 12.46 16.52
C ALA A 409 17.99 12.27 15.97
N LEU A 410 18.59 11.10 16.16
CA LEU A 410 19.91 10.75 15.65
C LEU A 410 19.96 10.80 14.12
N VAL A 411 18.97 10.25 13.43
CA VAL A 411 18.90 10.29 11.95
C VAL A 411 18.81 11.73 11.47
N ARG A 412 17.95 12.55 12.06
CA ARG A 412 17.79 13.97 11.70
C ARG A 412 19.10 14.76 11.88
N GLU A 413 19.76 14.60 13.01
CA GLU A 413 21.03 15.27 13.30
C GLU A 413 22.14 14.81 12.35
N THR A 414 22.23 13.51 12.08
CA THR A 414 23.21 12.95 11.16
C THR A 414 22.97 13.45 9.74
N TYR A 415 21.73 13.45 9.27
CA TYR A 415 21.35 13.96 7.95
C TYR A 415 21.73 15.45 7.80
N GLN A 416 21.36 16.26 8.80
CA GLN A 416 21.68 17.69 8.79
C GLN A 416 23.19 17.97 8.78
N ARG A 417 23.96 17.19 9.53
CA ARG A 417 25.44 17.28 9.54
C ARG A 417 26.06 16.91 8.20
N LEU A 418 25.56 15.89 7.53
CA LEU A 418 26.09 15.38 6.26
C LEU A 418 25.73 16.26 5.08
N PHE A 419 24.48 16.69 4.99
CA PHE A 419 23.93 17.32 3.79
C PHE A 419 23.59 18.81 3.98
N ASN A 420 23.86 19.38 5.15
CA ASN A 420 23.53 20.79 5.50
C ASN A 420 22.07 21.14 5.18
N SER A 421 21.18 20.19 5.32
CA SER A 421 19.74 20.26 5.05
C SER A 421 18.96 19.54 6.14
N THR A 422 17.78 20.03 6.48
CA THR A 422 16.90 19.35 7.45
C THR A 422 16.04 18.35 6.69
N PRO A 423 16.06 17.07 7.08
CA PRO A 423 15.20 16.08 6.45
C PRO A 423 13.74 16.32 6.84
N ASN A 424 12.85 15.87 6.00
CA ASN A 424 11.42 15.92 6.25
C ASN A 424 11.00 14.68 7.04
N ILE A 425 10.42 14.89 8.24
CA ILE A 425 9.93 13.78 9.07
C ILE A 425 8.50 13.46 8.65
N GLN A 426 8.29 12.23 8.22
CA GLN A 426 7.05 11.76 7.65
C GLN A 426 6.39 10.65 8.46
N VAL A 427 5.09 10.57 8.30
CA VAL A 427 4.25 9.44 8.71
C VAL A 427 3.45 9.02 7.50
N ILE A 428 3.62 7.79 7.04
CA ILE A 428 2.90 7.31 5.87
C ILE A 428 1.52 6.75 6.25
N HIS A 429 0.49 7.19 5.54
CA HIS A 429 -0.86 6.65 5.72
C HIS A 429 -1.08 5.39 4.85
N ALA A 430 -0.07 4.53 4.82
CA ALA A 430 -0.05 3.21 4.20
C ALA A 430 0.62 2.22 5.17
N GLY A 431 0.60 0.93 4.87
CA GLY A 431 1.30 -0.07 5.69
C GLY A 431 2.80 -0.02 5.44
N LEU A 432 3.56 -0.22 6.51
CA LEU A 432 4.97 -0.62 6.50
C LEU A 432 5.13 -1.77 7.46
N GLU A 433 6.08 -2.67 7.20
CA GLU A 433 6.36 -3.80 8.09
C GLU A 433 6.69 -3.38 9.52
N CYS A 434 7.23 -2.16 9.71
CA CYS A 434 7.48 -1.56 11.03
C CYS A 434 6.25 -1.57 11.94
N GLY A 435 5.05 -1.42 11.40
CA GLY A 435 3.81 -1.52 12.17
C GLY A 435 3.62 -2.91 12.77
N LEU A 436 3.93 -3.95 12.01
CA LEU A 436 3.82 -5.35 12.44
C LEU A 436 4.89 -5.71 13.48
N PHE A 437 6.11 -5.17 13.34
CA PHE A 437 7.21 -5.45 14.27
C PHE A 437 6.95 -4.90 15.68
N LYS A 438 6.13 -3.87 15.83
CA LYS A 438 5.74 -3.34 17.15
C LYS A 438 5.03 -4.36 18.03
N LYS A 439 4.36 -5.35 17.45
CA LYS A 439 3.68 -6.40 18.22
C LYS A 439 4.65 -7.33 18.94
N PRO A 440 5.62 -8.00 18.25
CA PRO A 440 6.61 -8.84 18.92
C PRO A 440 7.73 -8.03 19.61
N TYR A 441 7.97 -6.77 19.23
CA TYR A 441 9.06 -5.91 19.74
C TYR A 441 8.52 -4.52 20.11
N PRO A 442 7.68 -4.39 21.17
CA PRO A 442 7.00 -3.12 21.51
C PRO A 442 7.97 -1.98 21.88
N ASP A 443 9.13 -2.32 22.45
CA ASP A 443 10.12 -1.34 22.92
C ASP A 443 11.18 -0.98 21.86
N MET A 444 11.18 -1.64 20.70
CA MET A 444 12.13 -1.37 19.63
C MET A 444 11.93 0.03 19.05
N ASP A 445 12.98 0.84 19.06
CA ASP A 445 12.98 2.16 18.43
C ASP A 445 13.23 2.00 16.94
N MET A 446 12.37 2.59 16.10
CA MET A 446 12.37 2.32 14.66
C MET A 446 12.38 3.61 13.83
N VAL A 447 13.03 3.53 12.68
CA VAL A 447 13.03 4.56 11.65
C VAL A 447 13.10 3.91 10.27
N SER A 448 12.52 4.54 9.25
CA SER A 448 12.67 4.11 7.86
C SER A 448 13.35 5.20 7.04
N ILE A 449 14.34 4.80 6.25
CA ILE A 449 15.13 5.64 5.35
C ILE A 449 15.35 4.93 4.01
N GLY A 450 15.65 5.66 2.96
CA GLY A 450 15.93 5.06 1.64
C GLY A 450 16.40 6.08 0.61
N PRO A 451 16.76 5.61 -0.59
CA PRO A 451 17.08 6.46 -1.72
C PRO A 451 15.81 6.92 -2.46
N THR A 452 15.97 7.72 -3.51
CA THR A 452 14.86 8.09 -4.39
C THR A 452 14.59 6.98 -5.41
N ILE A 453 13.42 6.36 -5.29
CA ILE A 453 12.83 5.41 -6.23
C ILE A 453 11.55 6.03 -6.76
N THR A 454 11.32 6.00 -8.06
CA THR A 454 10.09 6.50 -8.67
C THR A 454 9.45 5.44 -9.53
N GLY A 455 8.12 5.46 -9.60
CA GLY A 455 7.33 4.49 -10.34
C GLY A 455 7.41 3.05 -9.83
N PRO A 456 7.55 2.81 -8.49
CA PRO A 456 7.53 1.45 -7.97
C PRO A 456 6.27 0.71 -8.42
N HIS A 457 6.31 -0.61 -8.44
CA HIS A 457 5.21 -1.48 -8.86
C HIS A 457 4.78 -1.28 -10.33
N SER A 458 5.64 -0.67 -11.15
CA SER A 458 5.38 -0.47 -12.57
C SER A 458 6.64 -0.73 -13.41
N PRO A 459 6.50 -0.99 -14.74
CA PRO A 459 7.66 -1.10 -15.63
C PRO A 459 8.46 0.20 -15.81
N ASP A 460 7.96 1.31 -15.29
CA ASP A 460 8.65 2.60 -15.26
C ASP A 460 9.47 2.81 -13.98
N GLU A 461 9.55 1.80 -13.12
CA GLU A 461 10.36 1.84 -11.90
C GLU A 461 11.81 2.19 -12.20
N GLN A 462 12.33 3.15 -11.45
CA GLN A 462 13.72 3.61 -11.57
C GLN A 462 14.25 4.10 -10.23
N VAL A 463 15.55 3.94 -10.01
CA VAL A 463 16.25 4.44 -8.82
C VAL A 463 17.30 5.49 -9.20
N HIS A 464 17.33 6.59 -8.45
CA HIS A 464 18.26 7.70 -8.70
C HIS A 464 19.66 7.38 -8.16
N ILE A 465 20.66 7.38 -9.02
CA ILE A 465 22.03 6.90 -8.72
C ILE A 465 22.68 7.72 -7.59
N GLU A 466 22.61 9.05 -7.66
CA GLU A 466 23.23 9.93 -6.67
C GLU A 466 22.57 9.76 -5.29
N SER A 467 21.23 9.58 -5.25
CA SER A 467 20.51 9.36 -4.01
C SER A 467 20.89 8.07 -3.29
N VAL A 468 21.25 7.01 -4.05
CA VAL A 468 21.79 5.77 -3.47
C VAL A 468 23.13 6.04 -2.77
N GLY A 469 23.99 6.88 -3.34
CA GLY A 469 25.24 7.30 -2.71
C GLY A 469 25.01 8.09 -1.41
N HIS A 470 24.07 9.03 -1.41
CA HIS A 470 23.69 9.81 -0.22
C HIS A 470 23.07 8.90 0.86
N TYR A 471 22.16 7.99 0.46
CA TYR A 471 21.57 7.02 1.35
C TYR A 471 22.62 6.09 1.99
N TRP A 472 23.58 5.59 1.21
CA TRP A 472 24.70 4.79 1.73
C TRP A 472 25.53 5.57 2.75
N THR A 473 25.86 6.81 2.46
CA THR A 473 26.61 7.68 3.38
C THR A 473 25.82 7.90 4.68
N LEU A 474 24.52 8.18 4.58
CA LEU A 474 23.65 8.32 5.75
C LEU A 474 23.62 7.04 6.58
N LEU A 475 23.40 5.88 5.96
CA LEU A 475 23.31 4.60 6.64
C LEU A 475 24.60 4.26 7.41
N THR A 476 25.76 4.38 6.78
CA THR A 476 27.06 4.06 7.40
C THR A 476 27.42 5.02 8.52
N GLU A 477 27.15 6.32 8.35
CA GLU A 477 27.36 7.32 9.40
C GLU A 477 26.38 7.18 10.57
N LEU A 478 25.15 6.70 10.33
CA LEU A 478 24.21 6.37 11.39
C LEU A 478 24.71 5.20 12.23
N LEU A 479 25.16 4.11 11.59
CA LEU A 479 25.67 2.93 12.29
C LEU A 479 26.86 3.30 13.20
N LYS A 480 27.73 4.17 12.72
CA LYS A 480 28.86 4.71 13.49
C LYS A 480 28.41 5.58 14.67
N ALA A 481 27.32 6.34 14.52
CA ALA A 481 26.82 7.28 15.52
C ALA A 481 25.88 6.66 16.57
N ILE A 482 25.52 5.37 16.45
CA ILE A 482 24.67 4.68 17.42
C ILE A 482 25.21 4.84 18.84
N PRO A 483 24.41 5.24 19.84
CA PRO A 483 24.88 5.50 21.19
C PRO A 483 25.29 4.22 21.94
N VAL A 484 26.07 4.42 22.99
CA VAL A 484 26.41 3.38 23.95
C VAL A 484 25.14 2.90 24.68
N LYS A 485 25.14 1.62 25.10
CA LYS A 485 24.06 1.06 25.94
C LYS A 485 23.90 1.78 27.25
#